data_ec2018ca8773ea0b928ad5e4602107f0
#
_entry.id   ec2018ca8773ea0b928ad5e4602107f0
#
_cell.length_a   1.000
_cell.length_b   1.000
_cell.length_c   1.000
_cell.angle_alpha   90.00
_cell.angle_beta   90.00
_cell.angle_gamma   90.00
#
_symmetry.space_group_name_H-M   'P 1'
#
loop_
_entity.id
_entity.type
_entity.pdbx_description
1 polymer ?
#
loop_
_entity_poly.entity_id
_entity_poly.type
_entity_poly.pdbx_seq_one_letter_code
_entity_poly.pdbx_strand_id
1 'polypeptide(L)'
;MVGVWYVASMAIAADVLSRYVQPSPAVASFALWGTILGVLLLLVSTFVGRYAAGWYFLYPLPLLGEWPAWSAISFLIALTVLGSAWLVWTLDLLRAIARRYSLQQALGWHYLAGRTDPAVPPSVLIISISLIAAVAALVSAVILLVLYYLEVFAGLANDPLLMKNLTFFFGHTVVNLAMYLGVAAAYEVLPQYAGRPWKTNKVVVISWNAVLLIVLFAYFHHLYMDFVQPGALQYLGQIASYASAIPASVVTLFGALLLVFHARMRWNLVSILLFLGLVGWAIGGIGAVIDSTISVNVRLHNTLWVPAHFHTYNLAGLVLLVLAYFQ
;
A
#
# COMPACT_ATOMS: atom_id res chain seq x y z
N MET A 1 1.91 -4.79 -12.43
CA MET A 1 2.89 -4.89 -11.31
C MET A 1 2.22 -4.67 -9.96
N VAL A 2 1.69 -3.47 -9.65
CA VAL A 2 1.08 -3.18 -8.32
C VAL A 2 -0.01 -4.17 -7.94
N GLY A 3 -0.95 -4.50 -8.83
CA GLY A 3 -2.06 -5.40 -8.53
C GLY A 3 -1.62 -6.79 -8.07
N VAL A 4 -0.65 -7.40 -8.76
CA VAL A 4 -0.14 -8.73 -8.41
C VAL A 4 0.52 -8.72 -7.02
N TRP A 5 1.38 -7.73 -6.77
CA TRP A 5 2.09 -7.64 -5.50
C TRP A 5 1.19 -7.22 -4.35
N TYR A 6 0.18 -6.39 -4.61
CA TYR A 6 -0.83 -6.08 -3.60
C TYR A 6 -1.62 -7.33 -3.20
N VAL A 7 -2.06 -8.14 -4.15
CA VAL A 7 -2.76 -9.40 -3.88
C VAL A 7 -1.88 -10.38 -3.10
N ALA A 8 -0.58 -10.50 -3.46
CA ALA A 8 0.36 -11.31 -2.71
C ALA A 8 0.53 -10.80 -1.27
N SER A 9 0.63 -9.49 -1.08
CA SER A 9 0.71 -8.88 0.26
C SER A 9 -0.58 -9.06 1.06
N MET A 10 -1.75 -9.02 0.41
CA MET A 10 -3.03 -9.36 1.04
C MET A 10 -3.03 -10.81 1.55
N ALA A 11 -2.55 -11.75 0.75
CA ALA A 11 -2.46 -13.16 1.15
C ALA A 11 -1.53 -13.32 2.36
N ILE A 12 -0.37 -12.67 2.35
CA ILE A 12 0.57 -12.65 3.48
C ILE A 12 -0.11 -12.10 4.73
N ALA A 13 -0.78 -10.95 4.62
CA ALA A 13 -1.46 -10.32 5.76
C ALA A 13 -2.57 -11.21 6.34
N ALA A 14 -3.34 -11.87 5.49
CA ALA A 14 -4.38 -12.80 5.93
C ALA A 14 -3.78 -14.01 6.67
N ASP A 15 -2.70 -14.61 6.14
CA ASP A 15 -2.03 -15.74 6.77
C ASP A 15 -1.38 -15.35 8.11
N VAL A 16 -0.64 -14.25 8.15
CA VAL A 16 -0.04 -13.73 9.39
C VAL A 16 -1.11 -13.46 10.44
N LEU A 17 -2.20 -12.77 10.07
CA LEU A 17 -3.28 -12.46 10.99
C LEU A 17 -4.02 -13.71 11.46
N SER A 18 -4.15 -14.75 10.65
CA SER A 18 -4.86 -15.99 11.03
C SER A 18 -4.26 -16.66 12.28
N ARG A 19 -3.00 -16.37 12.59
CA ARG A 19 -2.31 -16.84 13.80
C ARG A 19 -2.78 -16.13 15.07
N TYR A 20 -3.41 -14.99 14.95
CA TYR A 20 -3.77 -14.10 16.06
C TYR A 20 -5.26 -13.82 16.16
N VAL A 21 -5.97 -13.80 15.04
CA VAL A 21 -7.38 -13.45 14.92
C VAL A 21 -8.10 -14.43 13.98
N GLN A 22 -9.42 -14.38 13.94
CA GLN A 22 -10.21 -15.27 13.09
C GLN A 22 -10.95 -14.50 12.00
N PRO A 23 -10.37 -14.32 10.81
CA PRO A 23 -11.06 -13.80 9.64
C PRO A 23 -12.17 -14.75 9.18
N SER A 24 -13.14 -14.22 8.45
CA SER A 24 -14.23 -15.01 7.87
C SER A 24 -13.77 -15.81 6.64
N PRO A 25 -13.83 -17.15 6.63
CA PRO A 25 -13.50 -17.94 5.44
C PRO A 25 -14.39 -17.61 4.23
N ALA A 26 -15.65 -17.25 4.47
CA ALA A 26 -16.57 -16.87 3.40
C ALA A 26 -16.14 -15.54 2.74
N VAL A 27 -15.68 -14.57 3.53
CA VAL A 27 -15.15 -13.29 3.01
C VAL A 27 -13.82 -13.51 2.28
N ALA A 28 -12.95 -14.37 2.79
CA ALA A 28 -11.71 -14.73 2.10
C ALA A 28 -12.00 -15.37 0.73
N SER A 29 -12.96 -16.30 0.66
CA SER A 29 -13.41 -16.88 -0.60
C SER A 29 -14.02 -15.86 -1.55
N PHE A 30 -14.89 -14.98 -1.05
CA PHE A 30 -15.45 -13.88 -1.83
C PHE A 30 -14.35 -12.95 -2.41
N ALA A 31 -13.38 -12.59 -1.59
CA ALA A 31 -12.26 -11.75 -2.02
C ALA A 31 -11.40 -12.43 -3.09
N LEU A 32 -11.14 -13.73 -2.96
CA LEU A 32 -10.40 -14.52 -3.94
C LEU A 32 -11.13 -14.54 -5.29
N TRP A 33 -12.40 -14.96 -5.30
CA TRP A 33 -13.16 -15.07 -6.55
C TRP A 33 -13.46 -13.71 -7.17
N GLY A 34 -13.73 -12.68 -6.37
CA GLY A 34 -13.87 -11.31 -6.84
C GLY A 34 -12.58 -10.79 -7.48
N THR A 35 -11.42 -11.10 -6.89
CA THR A 35 -10.13 -10.75 -7.48
C THR A 35 -9.90 -11.48 -8.81
N ILE A 36 -10.16 -12.78 -8.88
CA ILE A 36 -10.03 -13.57 -10.12
C ILE A 36 -10.95 -12.99 -11.21
N LEU A 37 -12.23 -12.76 -10.90
CA LEU A 37 -13.19 -12.20 -11.85
C LEU A 37 -12.76 -10.80 -12.34
N GLY A 38 -12.35 -9.92 -11.42
CA GLY A 38 -11.90 -8.58 -11.77
C GLY A 38 -10.66 -8.60 -12.68
N VAL A 39 -9.70 -9.48 -12.40
CA VAL A 39 -8.51 -9.67 -13.26
C VAL A 39 -8.91 -10.19 -14.65
N LEU A 40 -9.82 -11.17 -14.73
CA LEU A 40 -10.31 -11.67 -16.02
C LEU A 40 -10.98 -10.57 -16.85
N LEU A 41 -11.80 -9.72 -16.20
CA LEU A 41 -12.41 -8.56 -16.87
C LEU A 41 -11.38 -7.54 -17.35
N LEU A 42 -10.32 -7.29 -16.56
CA LEU A 42 -9.20 -6.45 -17.00
C LEU A 42 -8.49 -7.04 -18.22
N LEU A 43 -8.25 -8.35 -18.25
CA LEU A 43 -7.62 -9.03 -19.38
C LEU A 43 -8.52 -8.93 -20.63
N VAL A 44 -9.82 -9.15 -20.49
CA VAL A 44 -10.78 -8.99 -21.59
C VAL A 44 -10.79 -7.55 -22.12
N SER A 45 -10.88 -6.57 -21.22
CA SER A 45 -10.84 -5.15 -21.60
C SER A 45 -9.55 -4.82 -22.34
N THR A 46 -8.40 -5.24 -21.85
CA THR A 46 -7.09 -4.90 -22.40
C THR A 46 -6.79 -5.66 -23.70
N PHE A 47 -6.91 -6.98 -23.71
CA PHE A 47 -6.48 -7.80 -24.85
C PHE A 47 -7.53 -7.94 -25.94
N VAL A 48 -8.81 -8.07 -25.59
CA VAL A 48 -9.90 -8.17 -26.56
C VAL A 48 -10.42 -6.77 -26.92
N GLY A 49 -10.63 -5.92 -25.92
CA GLY A 49 -11.13 -4.56 -26.10
C GLY A 49 -10.06 -3.55 -26.52
N ARG A 50 -8.79 -3.92 -26.56
CA ARG A 50 -7.63 -3.06 -26.90
C ARG A 50 -7.57 -1.79 -26.04
N TYR A 51 -8.05 -1.88 -24.79
CA TYR A 51 -8.06 -0.76 -23.86
C TYR A 51 -6.64 -0.38 -23.44
N ALA A 52 -6.24 0.86 -23.69
CA ALA A 52 -4.87 1.32 -23.55
C ALA A 52 -4.75 2.70 -22.86
N ALA A 53 -5.65 3.00 -21.91
CA ALA A 53 -5.63 4.26 -21.14
C ALA A 53 -4.37 4.43 -20.25
N GLY A 54 -3.44 3.47 -20.29
CA GLY A 54 -2.27 3.44 -19.44
C GLY A 54 -2.56 2.93 -18.04
N TRP A 55 -1.50 2.67 -17.29
CA TRP A 55 -1.62 2.09 -15.95
C TRP A 55 -2.15 3.08 -14.88
N TYR A 56 -2.07 4.37 -15.15
CA TYR A 56 -2.65 5.40 -14.28
C TYR A 56 -4.14 5.60 -14.50
N PHE A 57 -4.66 5.21 -15.66
CA PHE A 57 -6.04 5.52 -16.12
C PHE A 57 -6.49 6.93 -15.71
N LEU A 58 -5.59 7.92 -15.95
CA LEU A 58 -5.88 9.32 -15.59
C LEU A 58 -6.98 9.89 -16.46
N TYR A 59 -7.94 10.53 -15.80
CA TYR A 59 -8.99 11.26 -16.47
C TYR A 59 -8.40 12.33 -17.42
N PRO A 60 -8.90 12.50 -18.64
CA PRO A 60 -10.06 11.81 -19.25
C PRO A 60 -9.70 10.57 -20.09
N LEU A 61 -8.43 10.11 -20.09
CA LEU A 61 -7.95 9.01 -20.94
C LEU A 61 -8.82 7.75 -20.93
N PRO A 62 -9.38 7.29 -19.81
CA PRO A 62 -10.25 6.11 -19.80
C PRO A 62 -11.45 6.20 -20.74
N LEU A 63 -11.92 7.40 -21.04
CA LEU A 63 -13.11 7.65 -21.86
C LEU A 63 -12.82 8.19 -23.26
N LEU A 64 -11.60 8.68 -23.51
CA LEU A 64 -11.22 9.37 -24.75
C LEU A 64 -10.19 8.63 -25.62
N GLY A 65 -10.14 7.29 -25.58
CA GLY A 65 -9.22 6.52 -26.39
C GLY A 65 -9.84 5.95 -27.66
N GLU A 66 -8.99 5.37 -28.54
CA GLU A 66 -9.39 4.72 -29.79
C GLU A 66 -9.91 3.28 -29.61
N TRP A 67 -10.45 2.96 -28.44
CA TRP A 67 -11.02 1.64 -28.12
C TRP A 67 -12.55 1.68 -28.07
N PRO A 68 -13.21 0.53 -28.26
CA PRO A 68 -14.66 0.45 -28.16
C PRO A 68 -15.17 0.89 -26.78
N ALA A 69 -16.29 1.60 -26.72
CA ALA A 69 -16.88 2.07 -25.47
C ALA A 69 -17.11 0.94 -24.43
N TRP A 70 -17.51 -0.27 -24.89
CA TRP A 70 -17.69 -1.42 -24.03
C TRP A 70 -16.39 -1.80 -23.27
N SER A 71 -15.24 -1.57 -23.90
CA SER A 71 -13.94 -1.88 -23.31
C SER A 71 -13.63 -0.98 -22.11
N ALA A 72 -13.90 0.33 -22.21
CA ALA A 72 -13.80 1.26 -21.10
C ALA A 72 -14.77 0.91 -19.96
N ILE A 73 -16.03 0.58 -20.32
CA ILE A 73 -17.03 0.15 -19.33
C ILE A 73 -16.60 -1.16 -18.64
N SER A 74 -16.11 -2.14 -19.41
CA SER A 74 -15.59 -3.39 -18.86
C SER A 74 -14.42 -3.15 -17.89
N PHE A 75 -13.53 -2.21 -18.22
CA PHE A 75 -12.44 -1.80 -17.33
C PHE A 75 -12.96 -1.20 -16.02
N LEU A 76 -13.93 -0.29 -16.08
CA LEU A 76 -14.53 0.29 -14.88
C LEU A 76 -15.26 -0.76 -14.02
N ILE A 77 -15.97 -1.71 -14.64
CA ILE A 77 -16.61 -2.83 -13.96
C ILE A 77 -15.54 -3.71 -13.29
N ALA A 78 -14.45 -4.00 -13.97
CA ALA A 78 -13.34 -4.77 -13.40
C ALA A 78 -12.78 -4.11 -12.14
N LEU A 79 -12.53 -2.80 -12.17
CA LEU A 79 -12.08 -2.03 -11.00
C LEU A 79 -13.12 -2.04 -9.88
N THR A 80 -14.40 -1.98 -10.22
CA THR A 80 -15.50 -2.06 -9.23
C THR A 80 -15.52 -3.42 -8.52
N VAL A 81 -15.39 -4.50 -9.27
CA VAL A 81 -15.33 -5.86 -8.72
C VAL A 81 -14.11 -6.04 -7.81
N LEU A 82 -12.92 -5.63 -8.28
CA LEU A 82 -11.69 -5.67 -7.49
C LEU A 82 -11.81 -4.83 -6.22
N GLY A 83 -12.20 -3.58 -6.36
CA GLY A 83 -12.32 -2.65 -5.24
C GLY A 83 -13.33 -3.12 -4.19
N SER A 84 -14.49 -3.65 -4.63
CA SER A 84 -15.50 -4.21 -3.73
C SER A 84 -14.98 -5.43 -2.98
N ALA A 85 -14.30 -6.35 -3.68
CA ALA A 85 -13.72 -7.55 -3.07
C ALA A 85 -12.66 -7.20 -2.02
N TRP A 86 -11.78 -6.25 -2.35
CA TRP A 86 -10.71 -5.79 -1.46
C TRP A 86 -11.24 -4.98 -0.28
N LEU A 87 -12.28 -4.16 -0.48
CA LEU A 87 -12.91 -3.42 0.61
C LEU A 87 -13.58 -4.37 1.62
N VAL A 88 -14.36 -5.32 1.16
CA VAL A 88 -15.01 -6.32 2.04
C VAL A 88 -13.97 -7.14 2.79
N TRP A 89 -12.88 -7.56 2.13
CA TRP A 89 -11.76 -8.24 2.76
C TRP A 89 -11.10 -7.37 3.83
N THR A 90 -10.81 -6.10 3.53
CA THR A 90 -10.18 -5.14 4.45
C THR A 90 -11.05 -4.95 5.71
N LEU A 91 -12.35 -4.78 5.52
CA LEU A 91 -13.30 -4.59 6.63
C LEU A 91 -13.44 -5.85 7.50
N ASP A 92 -13.40 -7.05 6.90
CA ASP A 92 -13.46 -8.30 7.66
C ASP A 92 -12.21 -8.50 8.53
N LEU A 93 -11.02 -8.21 8.01
CA LEU A 93 -9.80 -8.28 8.81
C LEU A 93 -9.81 -7.26 9.95
N LEU A 94 -10.23 -6.02 9.69
CA LEU A 94 -10.39 -5.01 10.76
C LEU A 94 -11.41 -5.46 11.81
N ARG A 95 -12.52 -6.05 11.39
CA ARG A 95 -13.51 -6.65 12.30
C ARG A 95 -12.91 -7.76 13.15
N ALA A 96 -12.14 -8.66 12.53
CA ALA A 96 -11.49 -9.76 13.23
C ALA A 96 -10.47 -9.24 14.26
N ILE A 97 -9.66 -8.25 13.89
CA ILE A 97 -8.71 -7.56 14.79
C ILE A 97 -9.46 -6.90 15.95
N ALA A 98 -10.52 -6.12 15.65
CA ALA A 98 -11.28 -5.38 16.65
C ALA A 98 -11.98 -6.30 17.67
N ARG A 99 -12.34 -7.51 17.27
CA ARG A 99 -12.92 -8.53 18.18
C ARG A 99 -11.91 -9.10 19.19
N ARG A 100 -10.62 -9.14 18.81
CA ARG A 100 -9.56 -9.72 19.65
C ARG A 100 -8.84 -8.67 20.49
N TYR A 101 -8.49 -7.51 19.90
CA TYR A 101 -7.61 -6.51 20.51
C TYR A 101 -8.29 -5.17 20.79
N SER A 102 -9.48 -4.88 20.31
CA SER A 102 -9.98 -3.56 19.99
C SER A 102 -9.04 -2.79 19.04
N LEU A 103 -9.55 -1.77 18.32
CA LEU A 103 -8.70 -1.01 17.39
C LEU A 103 -7.63 -0.19 18.12
N GLN A 104 -7.96 0.38 19.28
CA GLN A 104 -6.99 1.15 20.07
C GLN A 104 -5.83 0.28 20.57
N GLN A 105 -6.11 -0.94 20.98
CA GLN A 105 -5.08 -1.90 21.39
C GLN A 105 -4.26 -2.36 20.19
N ALA A 106 -4.90 -2.68 19.04
CA ALA A 106 -4.21 -3.07 17.83
C ALA A 106 -3.26 -1.97 17.30
N LEU A 107 -3.64 -0.70 17.46
CA LEU A 107 -2.79 0.46 17.17
C LEU A 107 -1.72 0.73 18.26
N GLY A 108 -1.71 -0.05 19.33
CA GLY A 108 -0.70 0.01 20.37
C GLY A 108 -0.82 1.20 21.32
N TRP A 109 -1.95 1.94 21.34
CA TRP A 109 -2.07 3.18 22.12
C TRP A 109 -1.89 2.98 23.64
N HIS A 110 -2.17 1.78 24.14
CA HIS A 110 -1.92 1.44 25.54
C HIS A 110 -0.42 1.44 25.91
N TYR A 111 0.49 1.17 24.93
CA TYR A 111 1.93 1.28 25.15
C TYR A 111 2.35 2.73 25.41
N LEU A 112 1.67 3.72 24.82
CA LEU A 112 1.95 5.14 25.04
C LEU A 112 1.68 5.53 26.50
N ALA A 113 0.67 4.91 27.11
CA ALA A 113 0.34 5.06 28.53
C ALA A 113 1.22 4.19 29.48
N GLY A 114 2.27 3.54 28.96
CA GLY A 114 3.16 2.69 29.74
C GLY A 114 2.64 1.29 30.05
N ARG A 115 1.48 0.90 29.52
CA ARG A 115 0.92 -0.45 29.68
C ARG A 115 1.40 -1.34 28.53
N THR A 116 1.76 -2.59 28.85
CA THR A 116 2.26 -3.57 27.87
C THR A 116 1.33 -4.77 27.70
N ASP A 117 0.24 -4.80 28.42
CA ASP A 117 -0.79 -5.84 28.36
C ASP A 117 -2.11 -5.25 27.85
N PRO A 118 -2.80 -5.92 26.92
CA PRO A 118 -2.37 -7.12 26.21
C PRO A 118 -1.21 -6.86 25.25
N ALA A 119 -0.28 -7.82 25.16
CA ALA A 119 0.82 -7.73 24.18
C ALA A 119 0.27 -7.85 22.77
N VAL A 120 0.62 -6.88 21.91
CA VAL A 120 0.23 -6.86 20.51
C VAL A 120 1.46 -7.13 19.64
N PRO A 121 1.45 -8.16 18.78
CA PRO A 121 2.54 -8.41 17.84
C PRO A 121 2.77 -7.23 16.91
N PRO A 122 4.04 -6.89 16.56
CA PRO A 122 4.31 -5.79 15.63
C PRO A 122 3.65 -6.01 14.26
N SER A 123 3.56 -7.25 13.79
CA SER A 123 2.86 -7.61 12.55
C SER A 123 1.37 -7.22 12.60
N VAL A 124 0.68 -7.48 13.70
CA VAL A 124 -0.72 -7.08 13.91
C VAL A 124 -0.87 -5.55 13.89
N LEU A 125 0.03 -4.83 14.54
CA LEU A 125 0.03 -3.36 14.55
C LEU A 125 0.20 -2.80 13.12
N ILE A 126 1.20 -3.29 12.38
CA ILE A 126 1.50 -2.82 11.02
C ILE A 126 0.34 -3.12 10.07
N ILE A 127 -0.20 -4.34 10.13
CA ILE A 127 -1.35 -4.71 9.30
C ILE A 127 -2.58 -3.88 9.67
N SER A 128 -2.85 -3.62 10.95
CA SER A 128 -3.98 -2.78 11.36
C SER A 128 -3.88 -1.36 10.79
N ILE A 129 -2.71 -0.75 10.86
CA ILE A 129 -2.42 0.57 10.28
C ILE A 129 -2.63 0.54 8.76
N SER A 130 -2.11 -0.48 8.09
CA SER A 130 -2.26 -0.65 6.65
C SER A 130 -3.73 -0.81 6.24
N LEU A 131 -4.51 -1.60 6.96
CA LEU A 131 -5.92 -1.80 6.67
C LEU A 131 -6.76 -0.53 6.88
N ILE A 132 -6.45 0.29 7.90
CA ILE A 132 -7.12 1.58 8.11
C ILE A 132 -6.82 2.53 6.95
N ALA A 133 -5.56 2.63 6.52
CA ALA A 133 -5.20 3.43 5.35
C ALA A 133 -5.83 2.87 4.06
N ALA A 134 -5.98 1.53 3.95
CA ALA A 134 -6.66 0.88 2.83
C ALA A 134 -8.13 1.29 2.73
N VAL A 135 -8.84 1.42 3.86
CA VAL A 135 -10.23 1.92 3.84
C VAL A 135 -10.29 3.33 3.24
N ALA A 136 -9.40 4.25 3.66
CA ALA A 136 -9.37 5.61 3.11
C ALA A 136 -9.08 5.61 1.60
N ALA A 137 -8.10 4.81 1.15
CA ALA A 137 -7.77 4.66 -0.26
C ALA A 137 -8.93 4.08 -1.08
N LEU A 138 -9.57 3.03 -0.59
CA LEU A 138 -10.69 2.38 -1.29
C LEU A 138 -11.94 3.27 -1.33
N VAL A 139 -12.19 4.08 -0.29
CA VAL A 139 -13.26 5.10 -0.34
C VAL A 139 -12.98 6.12 -1.45
N SER A 140 -11.74 6.59 -1.58
CA SER A 140 -11.36 7.48 -2.70
C SER A 140 -11.58 6.81 -4.07
N ALA A 141 -11.23 5.52 -4.19
CA ALA A 141 -11.48 4.75 -5.42
C ALA A 141 -12.98 4.60 -5.72
N VAL A 142 -13.82 4.40 -4.70
CA VAL A 142 -15.29 4.36 -4.88
C VAL A 142 -15.80 5.70 -5.42
N ILE A 143 -15.36 6.81 -4.84
CA ILE A 143 -15.76 8.15 -5.32
C ILE A 143 -15.32 8.35 -6.77
N LEU A 144 -14.07 8.01 -7.09
CA LEU A 144 -13.51 8.08 -8.44
C LEU A 144 -14.36 7.28 -9.44
N LEU A 145 -14.71 6.04 -9.11
CA LEU A 145 -15.52 5.17 -9.99
C LEU A 145 -16.95 5.71 -10.16
N VAL A 146 -17.56 6.21 -9.09
CA VAL A 146 -18.88 6.83 -9.17
C VAL A 146 -18.86 8.03 -10.13
N LEU A 147 -17.84 8.89 -10.06
CA LEU A 147 -17.67 10.01 -10.96
C LEU A 147 -17.50 9.56 -12.42
N TYR A 148 -16.72 8.52 -12.70
CA TYR A 148 -16.62 7.95 -14.04
C TYR A 148 -17.98 7.41 -14.55
N TYR A 149 -18.75 6.72 -13.70
CA TYR A 149 -20.06 6.21 -14.08
C TYR A 149 -21.07 7.33 -14.33
N LEU A 150 -21.04 8.40 -13.54
CA LEU A 150 -21.89 9.57 -13.77
C LEU A 150 -21.59 10.24 -15.12
N GLU A 151 -20.33 10.30 -15.53
CA GLU A 151 -19.98 10.80 -16.87
C GLU A 151 -20.46 9.86 -17.97
N VAL A 152 -20.19 8.56 -17.85
CA VAL A 152 -20.58 7.56 -18.87
C VAL A 152 -22.09 7.46 -19.06
N PHE A 153 -22.86 7.45 -17.97
CA PHE A 153 -24.29 7.15 -18.03
C PHE A 153 -25.20 8.37 -17.89
N ALA A 154 -24.71 9.45 -17.29
CA ALA A 154 -25.50 10.69 -17.08
C ALA A 154 -24.94 11.90 -17.84
N GLY A 155 -23.78 11.77 -18.52
CA GLY A 155 -23.15 12.85 -19.29
C GLY A 155 -22.62 14.00 -18.42
N LEU A 156 -22.37 13.77 -17.13
CA LEU A 156 -21.85 14.78 -16.21
C LEU A 156 -20.32 14.86 -16.37
N ALA A 157 -19.83 15.99 -16.88
CA ALA A 157 -18.39 16.23 -17.00
C ALA A 157 -17.74 16.35 -15.63
N ASN A 158 -16.59 15.70 -15.46
CA ASN A 158 -15.83 15.73 -14.23
C ASN A 158 -14.72 16.79 -14.24
N ASP A 159 -14.34 17.27 -13.06
CA ASP A 159 -13.16 18.11 -12.89
C ASP A 159 -11.86 17.29 -12.97
N PRO A 160 -10.96 17.57 -13.93
CA PRO A 160 -9.74 16.78 -14.11
C PRO A 160 -8.81 16.79 -12.90
N LEU A 161 -8.74 17.91 -12.16
CA LEU A 161 -7.89 18.02 -10.99
C LEU A 161 -8.42 17.18 -9.84
N LEU A 162 -9.74 17.18 -9.62
CA LEU A 162 -10.39 16.31 -8.61
C LEU A 162 -10.14 14.84 -8.95
N MET A 163 -10.38 14.44 -10.20
CA MET A 163 -10.17 13.06 -10.65
C MET A 163 -8.73 12.61 -10.46
N LYS A 164 -7.77 13.48 -10.76
CA LYS A 164 -6.35 13.21 -10.57
C LYS A 164 -5.97 13.09 -9.10
N ASN A 165 -6.48 13.97 -8.23
CA ASN A 165 -6.29 13.85 -6.79
C ASN A 165 -6.82 12.53 -6.24
N LEU A 166 -8.04 12.12 -6.62
CA LEU A 166 -8.63 10.84 -6.19
C LEU A 166 -7.79 9.65 -6.68
N THR A 167 -7.35 9.68 -7.94
CA THR A 167 -6.51 8.62 -8.53
C THR A 167 -5.20 8.47 -7.77
N PHE A 168 -4.50 9.56 -7.49
CA PHE A 168 -3.20 9.50 -6.81
C PHE A 168 -3.34 9.25 -5.30
N PHE A 169 -4.37 9.76 -4.65
CA PHE A 169 -4.64 9.40 -3.26
C PHE A 169 -4.84 7.88 -3.11
N PHE A 170 -5.66 7.28 -3.97
CA PHE A 170 -5.85 5.84 -4.01
C PHE A 170 -4.55 5.11 -4.37
N GLY A 171 -3.95 5.43 -5.51
CA GLY A 171 -2.83 4.68 -6.07
C GLY A 171 -1.57 4.75 -5.21
N HIS A 172 -1.17 5.95 -4.78
CA HIS A 172 -0.03 6.16 -3.89
C HIS A 172 -0.21 5.42 -2.57
N THR A 173 -1.40 5.49 -1.97
CA THR A 173 -1.67 4.80 -0.71
C THR A 173 -1.57 3.29 -0.89
N VAL A 174 -2.25 2.69 -1.88
CA VAL A 174 -2.23 1.24 -2.12
C VAL A 174 -0.83 0.70 -2.40
N VAL A 175 0.00 1.45 -3.13
CA VAL A 175 1.41 1.06 -3.37
C VAL A 175 2.19 0.95 -2.07
N ASN A 176 2.04 1.93 -1.19
CA ASN A 176 2.69 1.89 0.13
C ASN A 176 2.15 0.77 1.01
N LEU A 177 0.83 0.52 0.97
CA LEU A 177 0.22 -0.58 1.73
C LEU A 177 0.72 -1.94 1.28
N ALA A 178 0.90 -2.17 -0.01
CA ALA A 178 1.49 -3.41 -0.53
C ALA A 178 2.86 -3.67 0.13
N MET A 179 3.70 -2.64 0.25
CA MET A 179 4.98 -2.73 0.92
C MET A 179 4.84 -2.98 2.42
N TYR A 180 3.96 -2.24 3.12
CA TYR A 180 3.80 -2.37 4.57
C TYR A 180 3.28 -3.76 4.98
N LEU A 181 2.37 -4.34 4.20
CA LEU A 181 1.91 -5.70 4.41
C LEU A 181 3.04 -6.72 4.17
N GLY A 182 3.91 -6.47 3.17
CA GLY A 182 5.12 -7.27 2.96
C GLY A 182 6.13 -7.11 4.12
N VAL A 183 6.30 -5.89 4.63
CA VAL A 183 7.15 -5.61 5.80
C VAL A 183 6.63 -6.32 7.06
N ALA A 184 5.31 -6.43 7.23
CA ALA A 184 4.73 -7.20 8.33
C ALA A 184 5.19 -8.67 8.32
N ALA A 185 5.42 -9.26 7.14
CA ALA A 185 6.04 -10.59 7.01
C ALA A 185 7.45 -10.63 7.61
N ALA A 186 8.27 -9.60 7.37
CA ALA A 186 9.61 -9.54 7.93
C ALA A 186 9.58 -9.47 9.47
N TYR A 187 8.65 -8.70 10.05
CA TYR A 187 8.46 -8.64 11.50
C TYR A 187 8.01 -9.97 12.10
N GLU A 188 7.32 -10.80 11.33
CA GLU A 188 6.84 -12.10 11.77
C GLU A 188 7.89 -13.21 11.61
N VAL A 189 8.61 -13.20 10.50
CA VAL A 189 9.46 -14.32 10.08
C VAL A 189 10.93 -14.13 10.45
N LEU A 190 11.50 -12.92 10.29
CA LEU A 190 12.93 -12.68 10.56
C LEU A 190 13.34 -13.01 12.02
N PRO A 191 12.51 -12.74 13.05
CA PRO A 191 12.80 -13.15 14.43
C PRO A 191 13.06 -14.65 14.62
N GLN A 192 12.42 -15.50 13.82
CA GLN A 192 12.58 -16.96 13.90
C GLN A 192 14.00 -17.39 13.49
N TYR A 193 14.61 -16.69 12.54
CA TYR A 193 15.99 -16.91 12.09
C TYR A 193 17.02 -16.27 13.02
N ALA A 194 16.64 -15.19 13.70
CA ALA A 194 17.46 -14.50 14.67
C ALA A 194 17.45 -15.17 16.06
N GLY A 195 16.48 -16.03 16.34
CA GLY A 195 16.26 -16.62 17.66
C GLY A 195 15.91 -15.57 18.73
N ARG A 196 15.40 -14.40 18.33
CA ARG A 196 15.08 -13.28 19.21
C ARG A 196 13.74 -12.63 18.79
N PRO A 197 12.84 -12.32 19.72
CA PRO A 197 11.56 -11.71 19.39
C PRO A 197 11.74 -10.26 18.97
N TRP A 198 11.00 -9.84 17.96
CA TRP A 198 10.78 -8.43 17.65
C TRP A 198 9.55 -7.96 18.44
N LYS A 199 9.74 -7.08 19.41
CA LYS A 199 8.67 -6.70 20.34
C LYS A 199 8.11 -5.32 19.99
N THR A 200 6.79 -5.19 20.15
CA THR A 200 6.13 -3.88 20.11
C THR A 200 6.56 -3.07 21.35
N ASN A 201 6.93 -1.82 21.11
CA ASN A 201 7.28 -0.85 22.14
C ASN A 201 6.81 0.56 21.74
N LYS A 202 7.01 1.56 22.60
CA LYS A 202 6.57 2.94 22.33
C LYS A 202 7.11 3.50 21.03
N VAL A 203 8.36 3.22 20.68
CA VAL A 203 8.99 3.73 19.44
C VAL A 203 8.32 3.12 18.22
N VAL A 204 8.11 1.81 18.21
CA VAL A 204 7.39 1.10 17.13
C VAL A 204 5.97 1.65 16.97
N VAL A 205 5.26 1.86 18.09
CA VAL A 205 3.89 2.39 18.09
C VAL A 205 3.84 3.81 17.54
N ILE A 206 4.68 4.71 18.04
CA ILE A 206 4.72 6.11 17.57
C ILE A 206 5.05 6.16 16.08
N SER A 207 6.08 5.43 15.66
CA SER A 207 6.54 5.43 14.28
C SER A 207 5.49 4.94 13.31
N TRP A 208 4.86 3.80 13.56
CA TRP A 208 3.85 3.26 12.65
C TRP A 208 2.54 4.07 12.65
N ASN A 209 2.11 4.62 13.80
CA ASN A 209 0.97 5.54 13.81
C ASN A 209 1.29 6.87 13.08
N ALA A 210 2.53 7.36 13.16
CA ALA A 210 2.95 8.51 12.35
C ALA A 210 2.91 8.20 10.85
N VAL A 211 3.39 7.00 10.44
CA VAL A 211 3.28 6.54 9.04
C VAL A 211 1.84 6.55 8.56
N LEU A 212 0.87 6.08 9.36
CA LEU A 212 -0.55 6.10 8.99
C LEU A 212 -1.03 7.50 8.62
N LEU A 213 -0.70 8.49 9.44
CA LEU A 213 -1.14 9.86 9.19
C LEU A 213 -0.42 10.47 7.99
N ILE A 214 0.89 10.29 7.91
CA ILE A 214 1.74 10.99 6.94
C ILE A 214 1.57 10.41 5.53
N VAL A 215 1.40 9.09 5.39
CA VAL A 215 1.27 8.45 4.07
C VAL A 215 0.06 8.94 3.28
N LEU A 216 -1.01 9.34 3.98
CA LEU A 216 -2.23 9.85 3.36
C LEU A 216 -2.04 11.24 2.71
N PHE A 217 -1.00 11.99 3.08
CA PHE A 217 -0.71 13.30 2.50
C PHE A 217 0.49 13.28 1.55
N ALA A 218 1.30 12.25 1.57
CA ALA A 218 2.50 12.16 0.74
C ALA A 218 2.18 12.14 -0.76
N TYR A 219 0.98 11.69 -1.18
CA TYR A 219 0.59 11.60 -2.58
C TYR A 219 0.64 12.93 -3.35
N PHE A 220 0.61 14.07 -2.67
CA PHE A 220 0.70 15.37 -3.32
C PHE A 220 2.00 15.56 -4.11
N HIS A 221 3.05 14.79 -3.84
CA HIS A 221 4.27 14.87 -4.64
C HIS A 221 4.06 14.42 -6.10
N HIS A 222 3.04 13.61 -6.39
CA HIS A 222 2.66 13.27 -7.76
C HIS A 222 2.02 14.44 -8.53
N LEU A 223 1.62 15.50 -7.83
CA LEU A 223 0.83 16.61 -8.36
C LEU A 223 1.61 17.92 -8.42
N TYR A 224 2.93 17.89 -8.29
CA TYR A 224 3.75 19.11 -8.28
C TYR A 224 3.70 19.89 -9.59
N MET A 225 3.45 19.22 -10.72
CA MET A 225 3.32 19.86 -12.02
C MET A 225 1.89 20.28 -12.35
N ASP A 226 0.95 20.08 -11.45
CA ASP A 226 -0.42 20.59 -11.57
C ASP A 226 -0.48 22.00 -10.94
N PHE A 227 -0.06 23.00 -11.70
CA PHE A 227 0.08 24.38 -11.22
C PHE A 227 -1.25 25.06 -10.83
N VAL A 228 -2.39 24.41 -11.12
CA VAL A 228 -3.72 24.81 -10.62
C VAL A 228 -3.92 24.48 -9.14
N GLN A 229 -3.13 23.51 -8.61
CA GLN A 229 -3.12 23.19 -7.19
C GLN A 229 -2.61 24.36 -6.35
N PRO A 230 -3.22 24.65 -5.18
CA PRO A 230 -2.65 25.61 -4.23
C PRO A 230 -1.22 25.24 -3.86
N GLY A 231 -0.29 26.18 -3.93
CA GLY A 231 1.14 25.93 -3.66
C GLY A 231 1.41 25.36 -2.27
N ALA A 232 0.55 25.62 -1.28
CA ALA A 232 0.64 25.03 0.04
C ALA A 232 0.57 23.49 0.02
N LEU A 233 -0.19 22.90 -0.92
CA LEU A 233 -0.30 21.43 -1.07
C LEU A 233 0.97 20.80 -1.61
N GLN A 234 1.73 21.53 -2.44
CA GLN A 234 3.06 21.08 -2.89
C GLN A 234 4.02 20.96 -1.69
N TYR A 235 4.09 21.98 -0.84
CA TYR A 235 4.90 21.94 0.38
C TYR A 235 4.43 20.86 1.36
N LEU A 236 3.11 20.69 1.52
CA LEU A 236 2.54 19.60 2.33
C LEU A 236 3.00 18.24 1.80
N GLY A 237 2.95 18.03 0.48
CA GLY A 237 3.44 16.81 -0.17
C GLY A 237 4.92 16.55 0.09
N GLN A 238 5.76 17.58 -0.02
CA GLN A 238 7.20 17.45 0.25
C GLN A 238 7.47 17.10 1.71
N ILE A 239 6.87 17.83 2.66
CA ILE A 239 7.04 17.59 4.10
C ILE A 239 6.54 16.20 4.47
N ALA A 240 5.35 15.81 3.98
CA ALA A 240 4.78 14.50 4.25
C ALA A 240 5.66 13.37 3.66
N SER A 241 6.18 13.53 2.45
CA SER A 241 7.06 12.54 1.82
C SER A 241 8.37 12.37 2.59
N TYR A 242 9.00 13.47 3.02
CA TYR A 242 10.21 13.41 3.84
C TYR A 242 9.93 12.79 5.20
N ALA A 243 8.85 13.23 5.85
CA ALA A 243 8.48 12.73 7.16
C ALA A 243 8.07 11.25 7.14
N SER A 244 7.49 10.74 6.05
CA SER A 244 7.09 9.33 5.96
C SER A 244 8.28 8.37 5.91
N ALA A 245 9.40 8.80 5.35
CA ALA A 245 10.60 7.98 5.24
C ALA A 245 11.27 7.73 6.61
N ILE A 246 11.21 8.69 7.53
CA ILE A 246 11.93 8.64 8.81
C ILE A 246 11.37 7.59 9.77
N PRO A 247 10.07 7.58 10.15
CA PRO A 247 9.57 6.65 11.16
C PRO A 247 9.71 5.20 10.74
N ALA A 248 9.36 4.87 9.51
CA ALA A 248 9.43 3.51 8.98
C ALA A 248 10.88 3.00 8.91
N SER A 249 11.82 3.84 8.43
CA SER A 249 13.25 3.49 8.37
C SER A 249 13.84 3.28 9.76
N VAL A 250 13.53 4.16 10.71
CA VAL A 250 14.07 4.06 12.08
C VAL A 250 13.64 2.76 12.75
N VAL A 251 12.35 2.42 12.75
CA VAL A 251 11.90 1.22 13.48
C VAL A 251 12.13 -0.07 12.72
N THR A 252 12.12 -0.05 11.40
CA THR A 252 12.20 -1.28 10.61
C THR A 252 13.64 -1.58 10.22
N LEU A 253 14.33 -0.65 9.57
CA LEU A 253 15.71 -0.91 9.14
C LEU A 253 16.66 -1.03 10.33
N PHE A 254 16.66 -0.03 11.23
CA PHE A 254 17.51 -0.11 12.43
C PHE A 254 17.07 -1.24 13.36
N GLY A 255 15.77 -1.51 13.47
CA GLY A 255 15.25 -2.65 14.21
C GLY A 255 15.76 -3.98 13.67
N ALA A 256 15.76 -4.16 12.33
CA ALA A 256 16.33 -5.34 11.68
C ALA A 256 17.84 -5.44 11.86
N LEU A 257 18.57 -4.33 11.69
CA LEU A 257 20.01 -4.30 11.95
C LEU A 257 20.37 -4.70 13.38
N LEU A 258 19.66 -4.15 14.37
CA LEU A 258 19.85 -4.52 15.78
C LEU A 258 19.47 -5.98 16.05
N LEU A 259 18.42 -6.48 15.39
CA LEU A 259 18.01 -7.87 15.51
C LEU A 259 19.12 -8.81 15.01
N VAL A 260 19.68 -8.51 13.85
CA VAL A 260 20.74 -9.31 13.21
C VAL A 260 22.06 -9.16 13.94
N PHE A 261 22.48 -7.97 14.32
CA PHE A 261 23.80 -7.66 14.88
C PHE A 261 24.11 -8.42 16.18
N HIS A 262 23.11 -8.62 17.05
CA HIS A 262 23.29 -9.34 18.31
C HIS A 262 22.78 -10.78 18.29
N ALA A 263 22.50 -11.34 17.10
CA ALA A 263 21.91 -12.66 16.96
C ALA A 263 22.89 -13.66 16.33
N ARG A 264 22.74 -14.93 16.69
CA ARG A 264 23.32 -16.03 15.92
C ARG A 264 22.37 -16.35 14.76
N MET A 265 22.36 -15.47 13.75
CA MET A 265 21.49 -15.61 12.60
C MET A 265 21.68 -16.96 11.88
N ARG A 266 20.57 -17.63 11.62
CA ARG A 266 20.53 -18.75 10.68
C ARG A 266 20.31 -18.20 9.28
N TRP A 267 21.41 -17.96 8.56
CA TRP A 267 21.36 -17.47 7.20
C TRP A 267 20.98 -18.59 6.24
N ASN A 268 19.89 -18.41 5.52
CA ASN A 268 19.44 -19.22 4.39
C ASN A 268 18.73 -18.30 3.39
N LEU A 269 18.21 -18.86 2.30
CA LEU A 269 17.54 -18.06 1.27
C LEU A 269 16.46 -17.15 1.84
N VAL A 270 15.60 -17.67 2.71
CA VAL A 270 14.49 -16.89 3.30
C VAL A 270 15.01 -15.69 4.11
N SER A 271 15.91 -15.92 5.05
CA SER A 271 16.45 -14.85 5.91
C SER A 271 17.26 -13.81 5.13
N ILE A 272 17.97 -14.24 4.08
CA ILE A 272 18.70 -13.35 3.18
C ILE A 272 17.70 -12.48 2.39
N LEU A 273 16.67 -13.07 1.78
CA LEU A 273 15.67 -12.33 1.03
C LEU A 273 14.90 -11.35 1.90
N LEU A 274 14.52 -11.74 3.14
CA LEU A 274 13.88 -10.82 4.10
C LEU A 274 14.79 -9.62 4.41
N PHE A 275 16.04 -9.87 4.72
CA PHE A 275 16.98 -8.81 5.09
C PHE A 275 17.28 -7.88 3.89
N LEU A 276 17.56 -8.44 2.72
CA LEU A 276 17.80 -7.69 1.49
C LEU A 276 16.54 -6.92 1.05
N GLY A 277 15.35 -7.49 1.25
CA GLY A 277 14.08 -6.80 0.97
C GLY A 277 13.90 -5.54 1.82
N LEU A 278 14.26 -5.60 3.12
CA LEU A 278 14.22 -4.41 3.98
C LEU A 278 15.26 -3.36 3.57
N VAL A 279 16.45 -3.77 3.17
CA VAL A 279 17.50 -2.87 2.65
C VAL A 279 17.07 -2.25 1.33
N GLY A 280 16.55 -3.05 0.40
CA GLY A 280 16.06 -2.59 -0.91
C GLY A 280 14.90 -1.60 -0.77
N TRP A 281 13.98 -1.84 0.17
CA TRP A 281 12.93 -0.89 0.51
C TRP A 281 13.49 0.46 1.00
N ALA A 282 14.48 0.45 1.89
CA ALA A 282 15.12 1.67 2.38
C ALA A 282 15.82 2.44 1.25
N ILE A 283 16.53 1.75 0.34
CA ILE A 283 17.16 2.36 -0.83
C ILE A 283 16.11 2.98 -1.75
N GLY A 284 15.02 2.27 -2.03
CA GLY A 284 13.90 2.81 -2.80
C GLY A 284 13.25 4.01 -2.14
N GLY A 285 13.18 4.04 -0.79
CA GLY A 285 12.71 5.18 -0.01
C GLY A 285 13.57 6.43 -0.16
N ILE A 286 14.90 6.29 -0.29
CA ILE A 286 15.80 7.41 -0.61
C ILE A 286 15.43 8.00 -1.98
N GLY A 287 15.18 7.14 -2.97
CA GLY A 287 14.71 7.56 -4.29
C GLY A 287 13.40 8.35 -4.23
N ALA A 288 12.47 7.95 -3.34
CA ALA A 288 11.22 8.67 -3.10
C ALA A 288 11.45 10.07 -2.51
N VAL A 289 12.37 10.23 -1.56
CA VAL A 289 12.72 11.52 -0.97
C VAL A 289 13.30 12.47 -2.04
N ILE A 290 14.17 11.95 -2.89
CA ILE A 290 14.75 12.73 -4.01
C ILE A 290 13.64 13.18 -4.96
N ASP A 291 12.76 12.27 -5.38
CA ASP A 291 11.66 12.56 -6.30
C ASP A 291 10.61 13.51 -5.69
N SER A 292 10.42 13.46 -4.38
CA SER A 292 9.48 14.34 -3.67
C SER A 292 10.06 15.72 -3.31
N THR A 293 11.31 16.02 -3.69
CA THR A 293 11.89 17.35 -3.56
C THR A 293 11.43 18.25 -4.71
N ILE A 294 10.64 19.29 -4.43
CA ILE A 294 9.99 20.14 -5.47
C ILE A 294 10.96 20.60 -6.54
N SER A 295 12.10 21.18 -6.14
CA SER A 295 13.11 21.70 -7.07
C SER A 295 13.77 20.61 -7.94
N VAL A 296 13.84 19.40 -7.46
CA VAL A 296 14.38 18.23 -8.17
C VAL A 296 13.30 17.59 -9.04
N ASN A 297 12.08 17.47 -8.52
CA ASN A 297 10.93 16.89 -9.23
C ASN A 297 10.65 17.60 -10.56
N VAL A 298 10.76 18.94 -10.62
CA VAL A 298 10.64 19.73 -11.86
C VAL A 298 11.53 19.19 -12.99
N ARG A 299 12.69 18.63 -12.66
CA ARG A 299 13.64 18.06 -13.62
C ARG A 299 13.41 16.56 -13.90
N LEU A 300 12.95 15.83 -12.88
CA LEU A 300 12.80 14.39 -12.92
C LEU A 300 11.40 13.94 -13.35
N HIS A 301 10.40 14.83 -13.25
CA HIS A 301 9.01 14.53 -13.62
C HIS A 301 8.89 14.05 -15.07
N ASN A 302 8.12 13.02 -15.30
CA ASN A 302 7.96 12.37 -16.61
C ASN A 302 9.26 11.79 -17.23
N THR A 303 10.32 11.63 -16.46
CA THR A 303 11.53 10.92 -16.89
C THR A 303 11.54 9.47 -16.42
N LEU A 304 12.51 8.68 -16.90
CA LEU A 304 12.72 7.30 -16.45
C LEU A 304 13.13 7.19 -14.97
N TRP A 305 13.47 8.29 -14.30
CA TRP A 305 13.74 8.31 -12.87
C TRP A 305 12.53 7.83 -12.06
N VAL A 306 11.34 8.32 -12.38
CA VAL A 306 10.10 7.97 -11.65
C VAL A 306 9.83 6.47 -11.68
N PRO A 307 9.77 5.79 -12.85
CA PRO A 307 9.65 4.33 -12.85
C PRO A 307 10.86 3.61 -12.25
N ALA A 308 12.08 4.12 -12.39
CA ALA A 308 13.27 3.50 -11.81
C ALA A 308 13.21 3.49 -10.29
N HIS A 309 12.89 4.61 -9.65
CA HIS A 309 12.67 4.71 -8.20
C HIS A 309 11.57 3.73 -7.75
N PHE A 310 10.42 3.76 -8.40
CA PHE A 310 9.30 2.91 -8.08
C PHE A 310 9.63 1.41 -8.23
N HIS A 311 10.35 1.03 -9.29
CA HIS A 311 10.78 -0.36 -9.50
C HIS A 311 11.81 -0.80 -8.48
N THR A 312 12.74 0.06 -8.08
CA THR A 312 13.69 -0.24 -7.00
C THR A 312 12.95 -0.52 -5.69
N TYR A 313 12.00 0.34 -5.34
CA TYR A 313 11.16 0.18 -4.15
C TYR A 313 10.40 -1.16 -4.17
N ASN A 314 9.80 -1.53 -5.29
CA ASN A 314 9.01 -2.74 -5.40
C ASN A 314 9.85 -4.00 -5.63
N LEU A 315 10.79 -4.01 -6.58
CA LEU A 315 11.55 -5.22 -6.94
C LEU A 315 12.58 -5.57 -5.87
N ALA A 316 13.38 -4.62 -5.45
CA ALA A 316 14.39 -4.86 -4.42
C ALA A 316 13.81 -4.89 -2.99
N GLY A 317 12.62 -4.34 -2.78
CA GLY A 317 11.90 -4.37 -1.52
C GLY A 317 10.84 -5.48 -1.50
N LEU A 318 9.64 -5.13 -1.97
CA LEU A 318 8.44 -5.94 -1.80
C LEU A 318 8.56 -7.36 -2.39
N VAL A 319 9.09 -7.49 -3.61
CA VAL A 319 9.19 -8.80 -4.27
C VAL A 319 10.05 -9.75 -3.47
N LEU A 320 11.17 -9.28 -2.93
CA LEU A 320 12.04 -10.12 -2.09
C LEU A 320 11.34 -10.56 -0.80
N LEU A 321 10.56 -9.66 -0.17
CA LEU A 321 9.77 -9.99 1.02
C LEU A 321 8.69 -11.03 0.71
N VAL A 322 8.00 -10.88 -0.40
CA VAL A 322 6.95 -11.82 -0.85
C VAL A 322 7.57 -13.18 -1.17
N LEU A 323 8.64 -13.22 -1.94
CA LEU A 323 9.33 -14.48 -2.27
C LEU A 323 9.85 -15.19 -1.02
N ALA A 324 10.40 -14.44 -0.06
CA ALA A 324 10.85 -15.00 1.20
C ALA A 324 9.71 -15.61 2.02
N TYR A 325 8.51 -15.03 1.97
CA TYR A 325 7.39 -15.51 2.75
C TYR A 325 6.78 -16.80 2.19
N PHE A 326 6.79 -16.96 0.87
CA PHE A 326 6.22 -18.14 0.21
C PHE A 326 7.23 -19.30 0.05
N GLN A 327 8.48 -19.15 0.48
CA GLN A 327 9.48 -20.22 0.58
C GLN A 327 9.30 -21.01 1.89
#